data_4fe64138a735cb0f2c120a1b2b13e89c
#
_entry.id   4fe64138a735cb0f2c120a1b2b13e89c
#
_cell.length_a   1.000
_cell.length_b   1.000
_cell.length_c   1.000
_cell.angle_alpha   90.00
_cell.angle_beta   90.00
_cell.angle_gamma   90.00
#
_symmetry.space_group_name_H-M   'P 1'
#
loop_
_entity.id
_entity.type
_entity.pdbx_description
1 polymer ?
#
loop_
_entity_poly.entity_id
_entity_poly.type
_entity_poly.pdbx_seq_one_letter_code
_entity_poly.pdbx_strand_id
1 'polypeptide(L)'
;GVSSPYHDCNMMDYMRGDTYNWELTVQMIEHAGLTDLFEGKVDTMPVITFWGIPSYSIQRFIFDSHENEDLTKVYTKVSDIPKSLCREFLLKHVTKGKILKEDIAYKNKEFEINESGQDGGTWITCLAGNRFIAYREGSDYAGVPDAGEVNLRCWSPSWGKIPMSSPDIQPTNGVVHALNYSYRLGHI
;
A
#
# COMPACT_ATOMS: atom_id res chain seq x y z
N GLY A 1 12.78 -5.65 -21.10
CA GLY A 1 13.19 -4.31 -20.75
C GLY A 1 12.61 -3.85 -19.43
N VAL A 2 13.18 -2.82 -18.84
CA VAL A 2 12.67 -2.25 -17.61
C VAL A 2 11.44 -1.41 -17.95
N SER A 3 10.32 -1.68 -17.32
CA SER A 3 9.11 -0.87 -17.47
C SER A 3 9.36 0.54 -16.93
N SER A 4 8.87 1.56 -17.63
CA SER A 4 8.90 2.93 -17.14
C SER A 4 8.05 3.02 -15.87
N PRO A 5 8.51 3.73 -14.81
CA PRO A 5 7.69 3.99 -13.63
C PRO A 5 6.53 4.96 -13.92
N TYR A 6 6.62 5.73 -15.01
CA TYR A 6 5.67 6.79 -15.35
C TYR A 6 4.54 6.26 -16.21
N HIS A 7 3.30 6.59 -15.84
CA HIS A 7 2.09 6.27 -16.58
C HIS A 7 1.31 7.54 -16.88
N ASP A 8 0.94 7.72 -18.16
CA ASP A 8 0.23 8.93 -18.62
C ASP A 8 -1.28 8.79 -18.44
N CYS A 9 -1.68 8.41 -17.23
CA CYS A 9 -3.06 8.29 -16.82
C CYS A 9 -3.18 8.48 -15.31
N ASN A 10 -4.39 8.74 -14.81
CA ASN A 10 -4.61 8.83 -13.38
C ASN A 10 -4.46 7.45 -12.72
N MET A 11 -4.37 7.44 -11.39
CA MET A 11 -4.12 6.23 -10.61
C MET A 11 -5.22 5.18 -10.78
N MET A 12 -6.49 5.60 -10.86
CA MET A 12 -7.60 4.69 -11.06
C MET A 12 -7.52 4.00 -12.43
N ASP A 13 -7.24 4.76 -13.48
CA ASP A 13 -7.10 4.23 -14.84
C ASP A 13 -5.87 3.33 -14.97
N TYR A 14 -4.78 3.67 -14.30
CA TYR A 14 -3.62 2.79 -14.22
C TYR A 14 -4.01 1.41 -13.67
N MET A 15 -4.74 1.38 -12.56
CA MET A 15 -5.17 0.11 -11.94
C MET A 15 -6.20 -0.63 -12.78
N ARG A 16 -7.13 0.09 -13.45
CA ARG A 16 -8.09 -0.51 -14.39
C ARG A 16 -7.40 -1.19 -15.55
N GLY A 17 -6.24 -0.66 -15.98
CA GLY A 17 -5.44 -1.21 -17.08
C GLY A 17 -4.62 -2.44 -16.70
N ASP A 18 -4.55 -2.80 -15.44
CA ASP A 18 -3.82 -3.97 -14.93
C ASP A 18 -4.71 -4.81 -14.02
N THR A 19 -5.60 -5.57 -14.65
CA THR A 19 -6.62 -6.37 -13.96
C THR A 19 -6.01 -7.50 -13.13
N TYR A 20 -4.88 -8.05 -13.56
CA TYR A 20 -4.20 -9.11 -12.82
C TYR A 20 -3.84 -8.65 -11.40
N ASN A 21 -3.27 -7.47 -11.27
CA ASN A 21 -2.83 -6.95 -9.98
C ASN A 21 -3.92 -6.23 -9.20
N TRP A 22 -4.88 -5.58 -9.87
CA TRP A 22 -5.72 -4.56 -9.25
C TRP A 22 -7.23 -4.72 -9.45
N GLU A 23 -7.72 -5.80 -10.08
CA GLU A 23 -9.15 -5.94 -10.38
C GLU A 23 -10.04 -5.78 -9.14
N LEU A 24 -9.76 -6.52 -8.07
CA LEU A 24 -10.56 -6.43 -6.85
C LEU A 24 -10.29 -5.12 -6.09
N THR A 25 -9.10 -4.56 -6.23
CA THR A 25 -8.77 -3.25 -5.66
C THR A 25 -9.63 -2.15 -6.28
N VAL A 26 -9.76 -2.16 -7.61
CA VAL A 26 -10.64 -1.24 -8.34
C VAL A 26 -12.09 -1.39 -7.87
N GLN A 27 -12.57 -2.63 -7.77
CA GLN A 27 -13.92 -2.89 -7.26
C GLN A 27 -14.12 -2.36 -5.84
N MET A 28 -13.14 -2.54 -4.97
CA MET A 28 -13.20 -2.05 -3.59
C MET A 28 -13.26 -0.51 -3.55
N ILE A 29 -12.44 0.16 -4.35
CA ILE A 29 -12.43 1.63 -4.44
C ILE A 29 -13.80 2.15 -4.90
N GLU A 30 -14.36 1.55 -5.96
CA GLU A 30 -15.68 1.93 -6.48
C GLU A 30 -16.78 1.68 -5.45
N HIS A 31 -16.78 0.52 -4.82
CA HIS A 31 -17.75 0.15 -3.79
C HIS A 31 -17.68 1.07 -2.56
N ALA A 32 -16.48 1.49 -2.18
CA ALA A 32 -16.25 2.42 -1.09
C ALA A 32 -16.62 3.87 -1.43
N GLY A 33 -16.93 4.19 -2.69
CA GLY A 33 -17.22 5.55 -3.13
C GLY A 33 -15.99 6.45 -3.18
N LEU A 34 -14.80 5.89 -3.43
CA LEU A 34 -13.53 6.63 -3.41
C LEU A 34 -12.93 6.83 -4.81
N THR A 35 -13.70 6.58 -5.87
CA THR A 35 -13.22 6.72 -7.25
C THR A 35 -12.65 8.12 -7.51
N ASP A 36 -13.33 9.18 -7.08
CA ASP A 36 -12.86 10.55 -7.29
C ASP A 36 -11.52 10.82 -6.62
N LEU A 37 -11.29 10.27 -5.43
CA LEU A 37 -10.01 10.40 -4.73
C LEU A 37 -8.87 9.80 -5.56
N PHE A 38 -9.07 8.59 -6.09
CA PHE A 38 -8.06 7.88 -6.88
C PHE A 38 -7.92 8.42 -8.30
N GLU A 39 -8.91 9.14 -8.82
CA GLU A 39 -8.83 9.83 -10.11
C GLU A 39 -8.22 11.24 -10.00
N GLY A 40 -7.91 11.71 -8.79
CA GLY A 40 -7.34 13.05 -8.58
C GLY A 40 -8.37 14.17 -8.70
N LYS A 41 -9.66 13.87 -8.49
CA LYS A 41 -10.77 14.82 -8.65
C LYS A 41 -11.22 15.47 -7.34
N VAL A 42 -10.54 15.21 -6.24
CA VAL A 42 -10.83 15.87 -4.95
C VAL A 42 -9.94 17.10 -4.83
N ASP A 43 -10.53 18.29 -4.88
CA ASP A 43 -9.81 19.57 -4.95
C ASP A 43 -8.80 19.77 -3.80
N THR A 44 -9.15 19.33 -2.60
CA THR A 44 -8.29 19.45 -1.41
C THR A 44 -7.20 18.38 -1.35
N MET A 45 -7.25 17.37 -2.23
CA MET A 45 -6.32 16.24 -2.24
C MET A 45 -6.16 15.68 -3.66
N PRO A 46 -5.64 16.49 -4.61
CA PRO A 46 -5.51 16.06 -6.00
C PRO A 46 -4.38 15.06 -6.22
N VAL A 47 -3.44 14.97 -5.28
CA VAL A 47 -2.27 14.09 -5.37
C VAL A 47 -2.20 13.23 -4.12
N ILE A 48 -2.10 11.91 -4.30
CA ILE A 48 -2.03 10.95 -3.22
C ILE A 48 -0.91 9.93 -3.44
N THR A 49 -0.50 9.30 -2.35
CA THR A 49 0.31 8.09 -2.37
C THR A 49 -0.54 6.93 -1.87
N PHE A 50 -0.64 5.89 -2.69
CA PHE A 50 -1.37 4.68 -2.35
C PHE A 50 -0.38 3.57 -2.02
N TRP A 51 -0.43 3.06 -0.79
CA TRP A 51 0.26 1.85 -0.37
C TRP A 51 -0.62 0.69 -0.77
N GLY A 52 -0.40 0.21 -2.00
CA GLY A 52 -1.40 -0.47 -2.79
C GLY A 52 -1.72 -1.88 -2.33
N ILE A 53 -2.96 -2.09 -1.92
CA ILE A 53 -3.52 -3.40 -1.60
C ILE A 53 -3.69 -4.18 -2.90
N PRO A 54 -2.94 -5.28 -3.13
CA PRO A 54 -3.10 -6.05 -4.35
C PRO A 54 -4.42 -6.84 -4.34
N SER A 55 -4.92 -7.14 -5.52
CA SER A 55 -6.16 -7.90 -5.72
C SER A 55 -6.17 -9.21 -4.94
N TYR A 56 -5.05 -9.92 -4.91
CA TYR A 56 -4.91 -11.19 -4.20
C TYR A 56 -5.15 -11.07 -2.69
N SER A 57 -4.74 -9.97 -2.07
CA SER A 57 -4.98 -9.74 -0.62
C SER A 57 -6.47 -9.59 -0.32
N ILE A 58 -7.23 -8.97 -1.22
CA ILE A 58 -8.68 -8.85 -1.11
C ILE A 58 -9.35 -10.21 -1.33
N GLN A 59 -8.90 -10.96 -2.32
CA GLN A 59 -9.40 -12.31 -2.58
C GLN A 59 -9.20 -13.22 -1.35
N ARG A 60 -8.03 -13.16 -0.73
CA ARG A 60 -7.74 -13.94 0.49
C ARG A 60 -8.63 -13.51 1.64
N PHE A 61 -8.85 -12.21 1.82
CA PHE A 61 -9.76 -11.69 2.84
C PHE A 61 -11.17 -12.25 2.67
N ILE A 62 -11.68 -12.27 1.46
CA ILE A 62 -12.99 -12.85 1.13
C ILE A 62 -13.00 -14.34 1.43
N PHE A 63 -11.98 -15.07 0.98
CA PHE A 63 -11.84 -16.51 1.23
C PHE A 63 -11.80 -16.83 2.73
N ASP A 64 -10.97 -16.09 3.49
CA ASP A 64 -10.84 -16.30 4.93
C ASP A 64 -12.13 -15.95 5.69
N SER A 65 -12.97 -15.09 5.15
CA SER A 65 -14.25 -14.73 5.76
C SER A 65 -15.21 -15.92 5.90
N HIS A 66 -15.03 -16.95 5.07
CA HIS A 66 -15.89 -18.15 5.09
C HIS A 66 -15.72 -19.00 6.35
N GLU A 67 -14.68 -18.73 7.14
CA GLU A 67 -14.48 -19.36 8.45
C GLU A 67 -15.14 -18.60 9.60
N ASN A 68 -15.76 -17.45 9.32
CA ASN A 68 -16.47 -16.71 10.36
C ASN A 68 -17.71 -17.45 10.85
N GLU A 69 -17.86 -17.49 12.18
CA GLU A 69 -19.07 -18.04 12.82
C GLU A 69 -20.24 -17.07 12.65
N ASP A 70 -19.97 -15.76 12.61
CA ASP A 70 -20.95 -14.73 12.30
C ASP A 70 -21.17 -14.67 10.79
N LEU A 71 -22.31 -15.21 10.34
CA LEU A 71 -22.64 -15.30 8.92
C LEU A 71 -22.81 -13.94 8.24
N THR A 72 -23.04 -12.87 8.99
CA THR A 72 -23.11 -11.50 8.45
C THR A 72 -21.73 -10.99 8.01
N LYS A 73 -20.67 -11.67 8.40
CA LYS A 73 -19.28 -11.37 8.05
C LYS A 73 -18.67 -12.38 7.08
N VAL A 74 -19.51 -13.15 6.38
CA VAL A 74 -19.10 -14.05 5.31
C VAL A 74 -19.37 -13.36 3.98
N TYR A 75 -18.33 -13.19 3.17
CA TYR A 75 -18.39 -12.48 1.89
C TYR A 75 -18.04 -13.42 0.74
N THR A 76 -18.72 -13.24 -0.40
CA THR A 76 -18.46 -13.99 -1.63
C THR A 76 -17.80 -13.12 -2.69
N LYS A 77 -18.08 -11.81 -2.67
CA LYS A 77 -17.59 -10.82 -3.62
C LYS A 77 -17.35 -9.49 -2.89
N VAL A 78 -16.62 -8.58 -3.52
CA VAL A 78 -16.28 -7.28 -2.93
C VAL A 78 -17.53 -6.50 -2.52
N SER A 79 -18.58 -6.52 -3.34
CA SER A 79 -19.82 -5.80 -3.04
C SER A 79 -20.59 -6.32 -1.82
N ASP A 80 -20.24 -7.49 -1.29
CA ASP A 80 -20.81 -8.02 -0.04
C ASP A 80 -20.15 -7.40 1.19
N ILE A 81 -18.93 -6.88 1.05
CA ILE A 81 -18.20 -6.25 2.15
C ILE A 81 -18.87 -4.89 2.44
N PRO A 82 -19.16 -4.56 3.72
CA PRO A 82 -19.73 -3.24 4.03
C PRO A 82 -18.90 -2.09 3.44
N LYS A 83 -19.57 -1.12 2.84
CA LYS A 83 -18.90 0.04 2.23
C LYS A 83 -18.00 0.77 3.23
N SER A 84 -18.44 0.90 4.48
CA SER A 84 -17.67 1.53 5.54
C SER A 84 -16.38 0.79 5.85
N LEU A 85 -16.40 -0.54 5.81
CA LEU A 85 -15.21 -1.36 6.02
C LEU A 85 -14.25 -1.25 4.83
N CYS A 86 -14.75 -1.29 3.60
CA CYS A 86 -13.94 -1.06 2.40
C CYS A 86 -13.25 0.32 2.45
N ARG A 87 -14.00 1.33 2.83
CA ARG A 87 -13.50 2.69 2.99
C ARG A 87 -12.39 2.76 4.05
N GLU A 88 -12.60 2.13 5.20
CA GLU A 88 -11.61 2.08 6.28
C GLU A 88 -10.31 1.41 5.80
N PHE A 89 -10.40 0.25 5.16
CA PHE A 89 -9.22 -0.42 4.60
C PHE A 89 -8.45 0.50 3.65
N LEU A 90 -9.15 1.12 2.70
CA LEU A 90 -8.50 1.97 1.70
C LEU A 90 -7.87 3.22 2.32
N LEU A 91 -8.57 3.91 3.21
CA LEU A 91 -8.05 5.14 3.83
C LEU A 91 -6.88 4.87 4.78
N LYS A 92 -6.74 3.66 5.28
CA LYS A 92 -5.55 3.22 6.02
C LYS A 92 -4.31 3.03 5.14
N HIS A 93 -4.48 3.06 3.82
CA HIS A 93 -3.41 2.84 2.84
C HIS A 93 -3.16 4.06 1.95
N VAL A 94 -3.83 5.18 2.20
CA VAL A 94 -3.68 6.41 1.41
C VAL A 94 -3.06 7.50 2.26
N THR A 95 -2.03 8.12 1.71
CA THR A 95 -1.36 9.28 2.30
C THR A 95 -1.50 10.48 1.36
N LYS A 96 -1.73 11.65 1.92
CA LYS A 96 -1.80 12.90 1.16
C LYS A 96 -0.44 13.23 0.56
N GLY A 97 -0.45 13.65 -0.71
CA GLY A 97 0.76 14.12 -1.40
C GLY A 97 1.53 12.99 -2.09
N LYS A 98 2.64 13.36 -2.69
CA LYS A 98 3.49 12.46 -3.46
C LYS A 98 4.71 12.09 -2.62
N ILE A 99 4.79 10.82 -2.23
CA ILE A 99 5.91 10.27 -1.45
C ILE A 99 6.59 9.20 -2.30
N LEU A 100 7.79 9.47 -2.75
CA LEU A 100 8.64 8.53 -3.48
C LEU A 100 9.58 7.80 -2.51
N LYS A 101 10.13 6.68 -2.95
CA LYS A 101 11.16 5.96 -2.18
C LYS A 101 12.31 6.89 -1.76
N GLU A 102 12.73 7.79 -2.65
CA GLU A 102 13.82 8.74 -2.37
C GLU A 102 13.50 9.74 -1.25
N ASP A 103 12.20 9.96 -0.95
CA ASP A 103 11.76 10.85 0.13
C ASP A 103 11.78 10.16 1.50
N ILE A 104 11.99 8.84 1.53
CA ILE A 104 11.98 8.03 2.74
C ILE A 104 13.41 7.93 3.29
N ALA A 105 13.53 8.16 4.59
CA ALA A 105 14.82 8.06 5.27
C ALA A 105 15.31 6.61 5.39
N TYR A 106 16.62 6.44 5.44
CA TYR A 106 17.23 5.15 5.73
C TYR A 106 16.97 4.74 7.19
N LYS A 107 16.82 3.45 7.41
CA LYS A 107 16.88 2.86 8.74
C LYS A 107 18.29 3.09 9.32
N ASN A 108 18.36 3.40 10.62
CA ASN A 108 19.63 3.33 11.33
C ASN A 108 20.02 1.86 11.51
N LYS A 109 21.15 1.48 10.94
CA LYS A 109 21.62 0.09 10.91
C LYS A 109 21.97 -0.50 12.28
N GLU A 110 22.22 0.35 13.26
CA GLU A 110 22.63 -0.10 14.59
C GLU A 110 21.47 -0.67 15.41
N PHE A 111 20.23 -0.44 14.96
CA PHE A 111 19.02 -0.87 15.65
C PHE A 111 18.07 -1.60 14.68
N GLU A 112 17.30 -2.54 15.21
CA GLU A 112 16.17 -3.09 14.50
C GLU A 112 15.08 -2.02 14.37
N ILE A 113 14.19 -2.18 13.36
CA ILE A 113 13.19 -1.15 13.07
C ILE A 113 12.20 -0.92 14.23
N ASN A 114 11.98 -1.92 15.06
CA ASN A 114 11.07 -1.85 16.20
C ASN A 114 11.76 -1.54 17.54
N GLU A 115 13.07 -1.34 17.56
CA GLU A 115 13.79 -0.99 18.78
C GLU A 115 13.60 0.48 19.15
N SER A 116 13.54 0.76 20.44
CA SER A 116 13.34 2.10 20.96
C SER A 116 14.46 3.10 20.61
N GLY A 117 15.66 2.59 20.34
CA GLY A 117 16.80 3.42 19.90
C GLY A 117 16.76 3.78 18.41
N GLN A 118 15.83 3.23 17.64
CA GLN A 118 15.76 3.49 16.19
C GLN A 118 15.30 4.93 15.93
N ASP A 119 16.16 5.71 15.29
CA ASP A 119 15.91 7.11 14.93
C ASP A 119 15.83 7.34 13.41
N GLY A 120 15.95 6.27 12.62
CA GLY A 120 15.82 6.32 11.17
C GLY A 120 14.40 6.07 10.68
N GLY A 121 14.26 5.97 9.35
CA GLY A 121 12.96 5.77 8.72
C GLY A 121 12.09 7.02 8.69
N THR A 122 10.92 6.88 8.12
CA THR A 122 9.93 7.96 7.98
C THR A 122 8.57 7.44 8.43
N TRP A 123 7.97 8.10 9.40
CA TRP A 123 6.61 7.77 9.83
C TRP A 123 5.60 8.29 8.82
N ILE A 124 4.74 7.39 8.37
CA ILE A 124 3.67 7.67 7.41
C ILE A 124 2.35 7.73 8.16
N THR A 125 1.62 8.83 8.01
CA THR A 125 0.27 8.98 8.55
C THR A 125 -0.72 8.91 7.40
N CYS A 126 -1.64 7.95 7.47
CA CYS A 126 -2.66 7.75 6.44
C CYS A 126 -3.95 8.54 6.75
N LEU A 127 -4.84 8.61 5.77
CA LEU A 127 -6.07 9.40 5.89
C LEU A 127 -6.99 8.92 7.00
N ALA A 128 -6.93 7.64 7.36
CA ALA A 128 -7.69 7.09 8.49
C ALA A 128 -7.08 7.44 9.85
N GLY A 129 -5.92 8.11 9.89
CA GLY A 129 -5.24 8.50 11.12
C GLY A 129 -4.25 7.47 11.65
N ASN A 130 -4.19 6.29 11.06
CA ASN A 130 -3.21 5.26 11.41
C ASN A 130 -1.81 5.64 10.93
N ARG A 131 -0.81 5.04 11.55
CA ARG A 131 0.59 5.28 11.23
C ARG A 131 1.35 3.96 11.06
N PHE A 132 2.28 3.96 10.12
CA PHE A 132 3.31 2.94 10.01
C PHE A 132 4.64 3.60 9.64
N ILE A 133 5.75 2.90 9.83
CA ILE A 133 7.06 3.42 9.46
C ILE A 133 7.50 2.82 8.12
N ALA A 134 7.91 3.69 7.19
CA ALA A 134 8.58 3.31 5.96
C ALA A 134 10.08 3.62 6.11
N TYR A 135 10.93 2.79 5.51
CA TYR A 135 12.37 3.01 5.58
C TYR A 135 13.08 2.42 4.38
N ARG A 136 14.20 3.03 4.02
CA ARG A 136 15.11 2.45 3.04
C ARG A 136 16.15 1.60 3.74
N GLU A 137 16.50 0.49 3.12
CA GLU A 137 17.53 -0.42 3.62
C GLU A 137 18.35 -0.92 2.44
N GLY A 138 19.66 -0.71 2.50
CA GLY A 138 20.58 -1.27 1.52
C GLY A 138 20.73 -2.77 1.70
N SER A 139 21.02 -3.45 0.61
CA SER A 139 21.37 -4.87 0.63
C SER A 139 22.85 -5.05 0.29
N ASP A 140 23.39 -6.20 0.68
CA ASP A 140 24.77 -6.55 0.36
C ASP A 140 24.86 -7.15 -1.05
N TYR A 141 26.00 -6.94 -1.71
CA TYR A 141 26.29 -7.55 -3.00
C TYR A 141 27.69 -8.16 -2.99
N ALA A 142 27.76 -9.43 -3.34
CA ALA A 142 29.04 -10.18 -3.43
C ALA A 142 29.90 -10.04 -2.16
N GLY A 143 29.27 -10.01 -0.98
CA GLY A 143 29.95 -9.87 0.31
C GLY A 143 30.34 -8.44 0.67
N VAL A 144 30.00 -7.46 -0.18
CA VAL A 144 30.26 -6.03 0.10
C VAL A 144 29.03 -5.41 0.74
N PRO A 145 29.11 -4.88 1.98
CA PRO A 145 27.97 -4.24 2.64
C PRO A 145 27.45 -3.03 1.86
N ASP A 146 26.13 -2.91 1.75
CA ASP A 146 25.41 -1.81 1.08
C ASP A 146 25.75 -1.60 -0.39
N ALA A 147 26.41 -2.54 -1.03
CA ALA A 147 26.75 -2.47 -2.46
C ALA A 147 25.61 -2.97 -3.37
N GLY A 148 24.56 -3.54 -2.78
CA GLY A 148 23.41 -4.04 -3.51
C GLY A 148 22.29 -3.01 -3.62
N GLU A 149 21.13 -3.51 -4.05
CA GLU A 149 19.94 -2.70 -4.26
C GLU A 149 19.41 -2.11 -2.95
N VAL A 150 18.91 -0.87 -3.02
CA VAL A 150 18.22 -0.20 -1.91
C VAL A 150 16.74 -0.54 -1.99
N ASN A 151 16.21 -1.13 -0.94
CA ASN A 151 14.81 -1.54 -0.84
C ASN A 151 13.99 -0.55 -0.01
N LEU A 152 12.75 -0.34 -0.43
CA LEU A 152 11.72 0.31 0.38
C LEU A 152 11.03 -0.78 1.21
N ARG A 153 10.95 -0.55 2.52
CA ARG A 153 10.32 -1.47 3.46
C ARG A 153 9.34 -0.73 4.35
N CYS A 154 8.34 -1.44 4.86
CA CYS A 154 7.35 -0.91 5.78
C CYS A 154 7.21 -1.82 7.00
N TRP A 155 6.94 -1.21 8.14
CA TRP A 155 6.68 -1.91 9.39
C TRP A 155 5.52 -1.24 10.13
N SER A 156 4.52 -2.03 10.50
CA SER A 156 3.34 -1.56 11.23
C SER A 156 3.45 -1.90 12.71
N PRO A 157 3.22 -0.95 13.62
CA PRO A 157 3.21 -1.22 15.06
C PRO A 157 2.16 -2.26 15.46
N SER A 158 1.07 -2.37 14.72
CA SER A 158 -0.01 -3.31 15.03
C SER A 158 0.25 -4.72 14.54
N TRP A 159 1.18 -4.90 13.59
CA TRP A 159 1.40 -6.23 13.01
C TRP A 159 2.87 -6.61 12.84
N GLY A 160 3.74 -5.68 12.47
CA GLY A 160 5.13 -5.93 12.12
C GLY A 160 5.40 -5.67 10.65
N LYS A 161 6.27 -6.47 10.03
CA LYS A 161 6.72 -6.27 8.65
C LYS A 161 5.56 -6.33 7.66
N ILE A 162 5.47 -5.32 6.82
CA ILE A 162 4.51 -5.23 5.72
C ILE A 162 5.26 -5.55 4.43
N PRO A 163 4.92 -6.66 3.75
CA PRO A 163 5.66 -7.06 2.55
C PRO A 163 5.39 -6.14 1.37
N MET A 164 6.48 -5.65 0.75
CA MET A 164 6.45 -4.76 -0.41
C MET A 164 6.79 -5.53 -1.68
N SER A 165 6.26 -5.06 -2.81
CA SER A 165 6.57 -5.61 -4.13
C SER A 165 7.25 -4.57 -5.02
N SER A 166 6.51 -3.58 -5.54
CA SER A 166 7.02 -2.61 -6.51
C SER A 166 6.78 -1.18 -6.04
N PRO A 167 7.85 -0.45 -5.67
CA PRO A 167 7.71 0.96 -5.30
C PRO A 167 7.68 1.87 -6.53
N ASP A 168 7.33 3.14 -6.30
CA ASP A 168 7.51 4.25 -7.24
C ASP A 168 6.78 4.12 -8.57
N ILE A 169 5.62 3.49 -8.60
CA ILE A 169 4.73 3.52 -9.75
C ILE A 169 4.07 4.91 -9.78
N GLN A 170 4.25 5.65 -10.88
CA GLN A 170 3.86 7.06 -10.93
C GLN A 170 2.81 7.35 -12.00
N PRO A 171 1.51 7.17 -11.68
CA PRO A 171 0.43 7.76 -12.46
C PRO A 171 0.45 9.29 -12.33
N THR A 172 -0.38 9.99 -13.10
CA THR A 172 -0.34 11.46 -13.18
C THR A 172 -0.71 12.16 -11.86
N ASN A 173 -1.47 11.51 -10.98
CA ASN A 173 -1.92 12.11 -9.73
C ASN A 173 -1.30 11.48 -8.47
N GLY A 174 -0.09 10.96 -8.58
CA GLY A 174 0.61 10.50 -7.37
C GLY A 174 1.51 9.30 -7.55
N VAL A 175 1.56 8.46 -6.53
CA VAL A 175 2.45 7.31 -6.45
C VAL A 175 1.68 6.10 -5.94
N VAL A 176 1.94 4.94 -6.54
CA VAL A 176 1.54 3.64 -6.00
C VAL A 176 2.79 2.88 -5.59
N HIS A 177 2.86 2.51 -4.32
CA HIS A 177 3.82 1.53 -3.82
C HIS A 177 3.06 0.22 -3.64
N ALA A 178 3.23 -0.71 -4.57
CA ALA A 178 2.49 -1.97 -4.55
C ALA A 178 2.98 -2.86 -3.42
N LEU A 179 2.07 -3.27 -2.55
CA LEU A 179 2.35 -4.29 -1.54
C LEU A 179 2.43 -5.66 -2.21
N ASN A 180 3.12 -6.59 -1.55
CA ASN A 180 3.28 -7.94 -2.07
C ASN A 180 1.96 -8.72 -1.95
N TYR A 181 1.74 -9.69 -2.82
CA TYR A 181 0.55 -10.55 -2.78
C TYR A 181 0.37 -11.29 -1.44
N SER A 182 1.45 -11.46 -0.67
CA SER A 182 1.40 -12.06 0.67
C SER A 182 0.87 -11.13 1.76
N TYR A 183 0.69 -9.84 1.45
CA TYR A 183 0.12 -8.88 2.39
C TYR A 183 -1.29 -9.30 2.79
N ARG A 184 -1.56 -9.29 4.09
CA ARG A 184 -2.90 -9.56 4.62
C ARG A 184 -3.64 -8.27 4.91
N LEU A 185 -4.82 -8.14 4.33
CA LEU A 185 -5.68 -6.98 4.54
C LEU A 185 -6.04 -6.86 6.03
N GLY A 186 -5.90 -5.67 6.57
CA GLY A 186 -6.12 -5.39 7.98
C GLY A 186 -4.85 -5.28 8.84
N HIS A 187 -3.67 -5.50 8.25
CA HIS A 187 -2.39 -5.45 8.98
C HIS A 187 -1.75 -4.05 9.03
N ILE A 188 -2.29 -3.09 8.33
CA ILE A 188 -1.90 -1.68 8.48
C ILE A 188 -2.91 -0.93 9.29
#